data_d808e3269c2c822267b7e43aa63eb2c2
#
_entry.id   d808e3269c2c822267b7e43aa63eb2c2
#
_cell.length_a   1.000
_cell.length_b   1.000
_cell.length_c   1.000
_cell.angle_alpha   90.00
_cell.angle_beta   90.00
_cell.angle_gamma   90.00
#
_symmetry.space_group_name_H-M   'P 1'
#
loop_
_entity.id
_entity.type
_entity.pdbx_description
1 polymer ?
#
loop_
_entity_poly.entity_id
_entity_poly.type
_entity_poly.pdbx_seq_one_letter_code
_entity_poly.pdbx_strand_id
1 'polypeptide(L)'
;MKHHFKIRLTALAIGILSLAANAQTTEEPMPHWQASIEASTYNTLDWGLELGINYRPIKYVGVKASLGFASNFTSGERSFTVGNMLVKTDNVDNALWMSTGIQLQSPALWRNHDGDLQVSLKADAGISLPFPTNGKVGYIAIPNQPGTYVEPPKEYEKNNGGIGCFFHVKPAVALDIDRCQVWVGYTWSNMDVYSNVRNVTIMGHPLNLPCKRTIHGLTVGIGYNF
;
A
#
# COMPACT_ATOMS: atom_id res chain seq x y z
N MET A 1 -10.82 5.76 -27.58
CA MET A 1 -10.48 4.76 -26.56
C MET A 1 -10.96 5.07 -25.13
N LYS A 2 -11.00 6.31 -24.65
CA LYS A 2 -11.45 6.65 -23.26
C LYS A 2 -12.93 6.35 -22.96
N HIS A 3 -13.83 6.41 -23.94
CA HIS A 3 -15.27 6.15 -23.73
C HIS A 3 -15.61 4.67 -23.49
N HIS A 4 -14.97 3.77 -24.20
CA HIS A 4 -15.25 2.32 -24.06
C HIS A 4 -14.75 1.75 -22.73
N PHE A 5 -13.70 2.35 -22.14
CA PHE A 5 -13.20 1.93 -20.82
C PHE A 5 -14.19 2.29 -19.70
N LYS A 6 -14.77 3.50 -19.75
CA LYS A 6 -15.80 3.94 -18.78
C LYS A 6 -17.04 3.06 -18.79
N ILE A 7 -17.53 2.72 -19.99
CA ILE A 7 -18.73 1.88 -20.15
C ILE A 7 -18.49 0.47 -19.61
N ARG A 8 -17.31 -0.11 -19.83
CA ARG A 8 -16.96 -1.45 -19.32
C ARG A 8 -16.82 -1.46 -17.80
N LEU A 9 -16.25 -0.42 -17.20
CA LEU A 9 -16.12 -0.30 -15.75
C LEU A 9 -17.47 -0.14 -15.06
N THR A 10 -18.37 0.66 -15.64
CA THR A 10 -19.74 0.86 -15.14
C THR A 10 -20.56 -0.43 -15.26
N ALA A 11 -20.45 -1.16 -16.37
CA ALA A 11 -21.14 -2.43 -16.56
C ALA A 11 -20.65 -3.51 -15.59
N LEU A 12 -19.35 -3.54 -15.29
CA LEU A 12 -18.78 -4.45 -14.29
C LEU A 12 -19.29 -4.11 -12.87
N ALA A 13 -19.32 -2.83 -12.50
CA ALA A 13 -19.83 -2.37 -11.22
C ALA A 13 -21.33 -2.68 -11.03
N ILE A 14 -22.15 -2.46 -12.07
CA ILE A 14 -23.57 -2.79 -12.05
C ILE A 14 -23.77 -4.31 -11.98
N GLY A 15 -22.98 -5.11 -12.68
CA GLY A 15 -23.01 -6.57 -12.62
C GLY A 15 -22.69 -7.11 -11.22
N ILE A 16 -21.72 -6.55 -10.54
CA ILE A 16 -21.35 -6.95 -9.16
C ILE A 16 -22.46 -6.53 -8.18
N LEU A 17 -23.03 -5.34 -8.33
CA LEU A 17 -24.15 -4.86 -7.48
C LEU A 17 -25.42 -5.68 -7.68
N SER A 18 -25.76 -6.09 -8.90
CA SER A 18 -26.93 -6.93 -9.17
C SER A 18 -26.78 -8.36 -8.65
N LEU A 19 -25.55 -8.93 -8.67
CA LEU A 19 -25.26 -10.21 -8.04
C LEU A 19 -25.40 -10.13 -6.51
N ALA A 20 -24.96 -9.03 -5.89
CA ALA A 20 -25.09 -8.80 -4.46
C ALA A 20 -26.58 -8.63 -4.03
N ALA A 21 -27.42 -7.99 -4.83
CA ALA A 21 -28.83 -7.78 -4.52
C ALA A 21 -29.68 -9.09 -4.55
N ASN A 22 -29.32 -10.05 -5.40
CA ASN A 22 -30.06 -11.31 -5.53
C ASN A 22 -29.67 -12.36 -4.48
N ALA A 23 -28.62 -12.13 -3.70
CA ALA A 23 -28.12 -13.10 -2.71
C ALA A 23 -28.65 -12.89 -1.28
N GLN A 24 -29.62 -12.01 -1.08
CA GLN A 24 -30.14 -11.65 0.26
C GLN A 24 -31.24 -12.59 0.79
N THR A 25 -31.24 -13.86 0.47
CA THR A 25 -32.22 -14.80 1.02
C THR A 25 -31.65 -15.63 2.14
N THR A 26 -32.20 -15.44 3.34
CA THR A 26 -32.11 -16.26 4.59
C THR A 26 -30.71 -16.41 5.18
N GLU A 27 -30.41 -15.66 6.30
CA GLU A 27 -29.11 -15.93 6.86
C GLU A 27 -28.80 -15.51 8.28
N GLU A 28 -27.86 -16.25 8.85
CA GLU A 28 -27.18 -15.99 10.11
C GLU A 28 -26.63 -14.56 10.22
N PRO A 29 -26.59 -13.99 11.44
CA PRO A 29 -26.05 -12.65 11.64
C PRO A 29 -24.59 -12.60 11.17
N MET A 30 -24.35 -11.80 10.14
CA MET A 30 -23.00 -11.65 9.60
C MET A 30 -22.11 -10.82 10.51
N PRO A 31 -20.86 -11.21 10.67
CA PRO A 31 -19.89 -10.35 11.32
C PRO A 31 -19.70 -9.09 10.49
N HIS A 32 -19.95 -7.93 11.12
CA HIS A 32 -19.83 -6.63 10.45
C HIS A 32 -18.39 -6.10 10.40
N TRP A 33 -17.52 -6.59 11.27
CA TRP A 33 -16.17 -6.12 11.40
C TRP A 33 -15.15 -7.21 11.05
N GLN A 34 -14.07 -6.79 10.41
CA GLN A 34 -12.92 -7.65 10.13
C GLN A 34 -11.64 -6.87 10.42
N ALA A 35 -10.77 -7.44 11.25
CA ALA A 35 -9.38 -6.99 11.38
C ALA A 35 -8.50 -7.81 10.41
N SER A 36 -7.50 -7.19 9.81
CA SER A 36 -6.66 -7.85 8.81
C SER A 36 -5.19 -7.45 8.88
N ILE A 37 -4.35 -8.38 8.47
CA ILE A 37 -2.93 -8.16 8.22
C ILE A 37 -2.63 -8.63 6.80
N GLU A 38 -1.97 -7.80 6.02
CA GLU A 38 -1.52 -8.11 4.65
C GLU A 38 -0.01 -7.95 4.55
N ALA A 39 0.65 -8.92 3.95
CA ALA A 39 2.04 -8.84 3.54
C ALA A 39 2.11 -8.77 2.01
N SER A 40 2.96 -7.91 1.49
CA SER A 40 3.09 -7.69 0.03
C SER A 40 4.55 -7.66 -0.38
N THR A 41 4.81 -8.05 -1.62
CA THR A 41 6.07 -7.78 -2.32
C THR A 41 5.79 -6.78 -3.42
N TYR A 42 6.69 -5.83 -3.65
CA TYR A 42 6.49 -4.79 -4.65
C TYR A 42 7.65 -4.73 -5.65
N ASN A 43 7.36 -4.25 -6.84
CA ASN A 43 8.37 -4.06 -7.89
C ASN A 43 9.38 -2.92 -7.58
N THR A 44 9.07 -2.07 -6.62
CA THR A 44 9.88 -0.89 -6.23
C THR A 44 10.43 -0.99 -4.81
N LEU A 45 9.77 -1.76 -3.98
CA LEU A 45 10.15 -2.06 -2.59
C LEU A 45 10.08 -3.57 -2.40
N ASP A 46 11.02 -4.13 -1.63
CA ASP A 46 11.12 -5.58 -1.51
C ASP A 46 9.92 -6.17 -0.78
N TRP A 47 9.42 -5.47 0.24
CA TRP A 47 8.32 -5.95 1.06
C TRP A 47 7.44 -4.83 1.61
N GLY A 48 6.22 -5.16 1.96
CA GLY A 48 5.30 -4.29 2.66
C GLY A 48 4.40 -5.05 3.62
N LEU A 49 3.94 -4.36 4.63
CA LEU A 49 2.99 -4.84 5.63
C LEU A 49 1.85 -3.83 5.75
N GLU A 50 0.60 -4.30 5.81
CA GLU A 50 -0.57 -3.44 5.99
C GLU A 50 -1.46 -4.04 7.07
N LEU A 51 -1.85 -3.21 8.04
CA LEU A 51 -2.83 -3.51 9.08
C LEU A 51 -4.13 -2.81 8.72
N GLY A 52 -5.22 -3.54 8.67
CA GLY A 52 -6.52 -3.02 8.24
C GLY A 52 -7.66 -3.38 9.16
N ILE A 53 -8.66 -2.50 9.13
CA ILE A 53 -9.98 -2.74 9.68
C ILE A 53 -11.01 -2.53 8.57
N ASN A 54 -11.96 -3.43 8.46
CA ASN A 54 -13.03 -3.37 7.48
C ASN A 54 -14.38 -3.46 8.19
N TYR A 55 -15.28 -2.57 7.85
CA TYR A 55 -16.68 -2.59 8.27
C TYR A 55 -17.56 -2.95 7.08
N ARG A 56 -18.37 -4.00 7.21
CA ARG A 56 -19.28 -4.49 6.17
C ARG A 56 -20.73 -4.23 6.55
N PRO A 57 -21.31 -3.08 6.13
CA PRO A 57 -22.74 -2.82 6.32
C PRO A 57 -23.63 -3.76 5.52
N ILE A 58 -23.10 -4.32 4.43
CA ILE A 58 -23.78 -5.25 3.53
C ILE A 58 -22.84 -6.44 3.31
N LYS A 59 -23.40 -7.64 3.12
CA LYS A 59 -22.66 -8.91 2.99
C LYS A 59 -21.46 -8.87 2.04
N TYR A 60 -21.56 -8.14 0.96
CA TYR A 60 -20.57 -8.16 -0.13
C TYR A 60 -19.84 -6.83 -0.32
N VAL A 61 -20.18 -5.83 0.49
CA VAL A 61 -19.60 -4.48 0.38
C VAL A 61 -19.16 -4.00 1.74
N GLY A 62 -17.90 -3.62 1.86
CA GLY A 62 -17.33 -3.05 3.06
C GLY A 62 -16.59 -1.75 2.80
N VAL A 63 -16.32 -1.03 3.88
CA VAL A 63 -15.42 0.11 3.90
C VAL A 63 -14.18 -0.28 4.70
N LYS A 64 -13.01 -0.16 4.10
CA LYS A 64 -11.73 -0.51 4.71
C LYS A 64 -10.94 0.74 5.06
N ALA A 65 -10.30 0.72 6.22
CA ALA A 65 -9.26 1.65 6.61
C ALA A 65 -8.01 0.85 6.98
N SER A 66 -6.83 1.33 6.60
CA SER A 66 -5.60 0.60 6.88
C SER A 66 -4.39 1.52 7.03
N LEU A 67 -3.36 0.98 7.69
CA LEU A 67 -2.03 1.55 7.83
C LEU A 67 -1.04 0.62 7.15
N GLY A 68 -0.27 1.14 6.22
CA GLY A 68 0.72 0.39 5.47
C GLY A 68 2.12 0.92 5.66
N PHE A 69 3.07 0.02 5.66
CA PHE A 69 4.50 0.28 5.66
C PHE A 69 5.17 -0.59 4.61
N ALA A 70 6.15 -0.05 3.90
CA ALA A 70 6.98 -0.81 2.98
C ALA A 70 8.43 -0.33 2.99
N SER A 71 9.35 -1.26 2.72
CA SER A 71 10.78 -1.00 2.74
C SER A 71 11.54 -1.98 1.86
N ASN A 72 12.82 -1.70 1.65
CA ASN A 72 13.76 -2.64 1.05
C ASN A 72 14.54 -3.41 2.13
N PHE A 73 14.96 -4.62 1.81
CA PHE A 73 15.84 -5.43 2.70
C PHE A 73 17.26 -4.87 2.78
N THR A 74 17.69 -4.16 1.72
CA THR A 74 18.99 -3.49 1.70
C THR A 74 18.84 -2.03 2.10
N SER A 75 19.82 -1.49 2.82
CA SER A 75 19.80 -0.08 3.21
C SER A 75 19.74 0.81 1.96
N GLY A 76 18.73 1.66 1.88
CA GLY A 76 18.57 2.66 0.81
C GLY A 76 19.43 3.90 1.05
N GLU A 77 20.60 3.75 1.68
CA GLU A 77 21.58 4.82 1.82
C GLU A 77 22.01 5.29 0.43
N ARG A 78 21.96 6.58 0.20
CA ARG A 78 22.46 7.19 -1.03
C ARG A 78 23.66 8.03 -0.73
N SER A 79 24.67 7.93 -1.59
CA SER A 79 25.85 8.76 -1.52
C SER A 79 26.05 9.54 -2.82
N PHE A 80 26.39 10.78 -2.70
CA PHE A 80 26.72 11.66 -3.84
C PHE A 80 27.73 12.72 -3.40
N THR A 81 28.41 13.32 -4.37
CA THR A 81 29.44 14.32 -4.07
C THR A 81 28.92 15.72 -4.36
N VAL A 82 29.13 16.66 -3.44
CA VAL A 82 28.82 18.08 -3.58
C VAL A 82 30.10 18.86 -3.35
N GLY A 83 30.66 19.44 -4.40
CA GLY A 83 31.98 20.09 -4.33
C GLY A 83 33.04 19.10 -3.85
N ASN A 84 33.66 19.37 -2.71
CA ASN A 84 34.67 18.50 -2.10
C ASN A 84 34.11 17.70 -0.90
N MET A 85 32.80 17.52 -0.81
CA MET A 85 32.14 16.80 0.26
C MET A 85 31.48 15.52 -0.28
N LEU A 86 31.71 14.38 0.37
CA LEU A 86 30.93 13.18 0.18
C LEU A 86 29.71 13.23 1.10
N VAL A 87 28.52 13.27 0.53
CA VAL A 87 27.25 13.30 1.26
C VAL A 87 26.70 11.88 1.30
N LYS A 88 26.40 11.38 2.49
CA LYS A 88 25.67 10.12 2.72
C LYS A 88 24.33 10.43 3.36
N THR A 89 23.25 9.85 2.83
CA THR A 89 21.91 10.05 3.36
C THR A 89 21.45 8.83 4.13
N ASP A 90 20.46 9.03 5.00
CA ASP A 90 19.71 7.92 5.59
C ASP A 90 18.97 7.10 4.53
N ASN A 91 18.45 5.95 4.97
CA ASN A 91 17.56 5.13 4.15
C ASN A 91 16.30 5.94 3.77
N VAL A 92 16.19 6.29 2.50
CA VAL A 92 15.05 7.02 1.91
C VAL A 92 14.02 6.08 1.28
N ASP A 93 14.26 4.78 1.27
CA ASP A 93 13.47 3.76 0.61
C ASP A 93 12.39 3.16 1.55
N ASN A 94 11.89 3.95 2.49
CA ASN A 94 10.80 3.59 3.38
C ASN A 94 9.55 4.39 3.05
N ALA A 95 8.42 3.71 2.95
CA ALA A 95 7.13 4.34 2.75
C ALA A 95 6.16 3.94 3.88
N LEU A 96 5.50 4.94 4.46
CA LEU A 96 4.43 4.77 5.43
C LEU A 96 3.20 5.51 4.91
N TRP A 97 2.04 4.85 4.92
CA TRP A 97 0.79 5.44 4.42
C TRP A 97 -0.41 5.00 5.24
N MET A 98 -1.46 5.79 5.18
CA MET A 98 -2.80 5.37 5.53
C MET A 98 -3.62 5.21 4.26
N SER A 99 -4.54 4.26 4.25
CA SER A 99 -5.45 4.10 3.13
C SER A 99 -6.89 3.89 3.59
N THR A 100 -7.81 4.27 2.72
CA THR A 100 -9.23 4.00 2.89
C THR A 100 -9.85 3.69 1.54
N GLY A 101 -10.87 2.85 1.54
CA GLY A 101 -11.49 2.43 0.30
C GLY A 101 -12.69 1.53 0.50
N ILE A 102 -13.17 1.00 -0.60
CA ILE A 102 -14.27 0.05 -0.65
C ILE A 102 -13.71 -1.35 -0.85
N GLN A 103 -14.15 -2.28 -0.04
CA GLN A 103 -13.91 -3.70 -0.22
C GLN A 103 -15.16 -4.36 -0.81
N LEU A 104 -14.97 -5.09 -1.88
CA LEU A 104 -15.99 -5.90 -2.53
C LEU A 104 -15.65 -7.37 -2.37
N GLN A 105 -16.65 -8.18 -2.09
CA GLN A 105 -16.50 -9.64 -2.03
C GLN A 105 -17.61 -10.29 -2.87
N SER A 106 -17.30 -11.31 -3.66
CA SER A 106 -18.32 -12.06 -4.39
C SER A 106 -19.07 -13.00 -3.45
N PRO A 107 -20.23 -13.50 -3.85
CA PRO A 107 -20.78 -14.73 -3.30
C PRO A 107 -19.74 -15.85 -3.39
N ALA A 108 -19.88 -16.87 -2.54
CA ALA A 108 -19.01 -18.04 -2.58
C ALA A 108 -19.09 -18.71 -3.97
N LEU A 109 -17.94 -18.80 -4.63
CA LEU A 109 -17.79 -19.52 -5.90
C LEU A 109 -17.77 -21.04 -5.68
N TRP A 110 -17.30 -21.44 -4.52
CA TRP A 110 -17.24 -22.81 -4.10
C TRP A 110 -17.42 -22.93 -2.58
N ARG A 111 -18.09 -23.98 -2.12
CA ARG A 111 -18.25 -24.35 -0.71
C ARG A 111 -17.99 -25.84 -0.55
N ASN A 112 -17.39 -26.23 0.55
CA ASN A 112 -17.36 -27.65 0.92
C ASN A 112 -18.74 -28.13 1.38
N HIS A 113 -18.87 -29.44 1.60
CA HIS A 113 -20.13 -30.08 1.98
C HIS A 113 -20.67 -29.55 3.32
N ASP A 114 -19.79 -29.28 4.26
CA ASP A 114 -20.15 -28.85 5.63
C ASP A 114 -20.39 -27.33 5.71
N GLY A 115 -20.00 -26.59 4.68
CA GLY A 115 -20.23 -25.13 4.55
C GLY A 115 -19.24 -24.24 5.29
N ASP A 116 -18.28 -24.79 6.03
CA ASP A 116 -17.27 -24.10 6.84
C ASP A 116 -16.07 -23.58 6.01
N LEU A 117 -15.88 -24.13 4.80
CA LEU A 117 -14.88 -23.65 3.84
C LEU A 117 -15.56 -23.03 2.62
N GLN A 118 -15.21 -21.81 2.28
CA GLN A 118 -15.79 -21.10 1.14
C GLN A 118 -14.70 -20.35 0.37
N VAL A 119 -14.74 -20.44 -0.95
CA VAL A 119 -13.85 -19.65 -1.83
C VAL A 119 -14.63 -18.52 -2.46
N SER A 120 -14.12 -17.30 -2.40
CA SER A 120 -14.72 -16.11 -2.97
C SER A 120 -13.68 -15.24 -3.68
N LEU A 121 -14.15 -14.32 -4.53
CA LEU A 121 -13.32 -13.24 -5.06
C LEU A 121 -13.46 -12.03 -4.14
N LYS A 122 -12.35 -11.34 -3.92
CA LYS A 122 -12.26 -10.12 -3.12
C LYS A 122 -11.57 -9.05 -3.94
N ALA A 123 -12.00 -7.81 -3.80
CA ALA A 123 -11.32 -6.68 -4.41
C ALA A 123 -11.38 -5.48 -3.47
N ASP A 124 -10.25 -4.86 -3.20
CA ASP A 124 -10.16 -3.59 -2.50
C ASP A 124 -9.82 -2.49 -3.51
N ALA A 125 -10.50 -1.35 -3.44
CA ALA A 125 -10.21 -0.18 -4.25
C ALA A 125 -10.34 1.07 -3.39
N GLY A 126 -9.34 1.93 -3.42
CA GLY A 126 -9.33 3.10 -2.55
C GLY A 126 -8.19 4.07 -2.82
N ILE A 127 -8.02 4.96 -1.87
CA ILE A 127 -6.99 5.98 -1.88
C ILE A 127 -5.97 5.72 -0.78
N SER A 128 -4.71 6.06 -1.05
CA SER A 128 -3.59 5.97 -0.12
C SER A 128 -2.97 7.35 0.03
N LEU A 129 -2.77 7.75 1.29
CA LEU A 129 -2.15 9.00 1.68
C LEU A 129 -0.84 8.68 2.40
N PRO A 130 0.32 8.96 1.81
CA PRO A 130 1.59 8.83 2.53
C PRO A 130 1.56 9.72 3.77
N PHE A 131 2.05 9.19 4.89
CA PHE A 131 2.16 9.99 6.09
C PHE A 131 3.18 11.10 5.88
N PRO A 132 2.88 12.33 6.28
CA PRO A 132 3.84 13.43 6.28
C PRO A 132 4.89 13.27 7.37
N THR A 133 5.13 12.04 7.81
CA THR A 133 6.09 11.74 8.86
C THR A 133 7.42 12.29 8.45
N ASN A 134 7.56 13.47 8.88
CA ASN A 134 8.83 14.14 8.91
C ASN A 134 9.39 14.64 7.59
N GLY A 135 9.03 14.19 6.41
CA GLY A 135 9.62 14.66 5.17
C GLY A 135 11.09 15.11 5.34
N LYS A 136 11.77 14.55 6.34
CA LYS A 136 13.13 14.88 6.70
C LYS A 136 14.04 13.74 6.25
N VAL A 137 15.10 14.14 5.57
CA VAL A 137 16.18 13.22 5.23
C VAL A 137 17.39 13.61 6.09
N GLY A 138 17.88 12.66 6.86
CA GLY A 138 19.14 12.81 7.58
C GLY A 138 20.31 12.61 6.62
N TYR A 139 21.35 13.41 6.76
CA TYR A 139 22.57 13.26 5.98
C TYR A 139 23.82 13.60 6.79
N ILE A 140 24.93 13.05 6.34
CA ILE A 140 26.27 13.34 6.85
C ILE A 140 27.12 13.82 5.67
N ALA A 141 27.75 14.98 5.81
CA ALA A 141 28.64 15.52 4.79
C ALA A 141 30.10 15.37 5.23
N ILE A 142 30.85 14.53 4.53
CA ILE A 142 32.22 14.14 4.85
C ILE A 142 33.19 14.84 3.90
N PRO A 143 34.19 15.60 4.38
CA PRO A 143 35.22 16.16 3.52
C PRO A 143 35.96 15.05 2.75
N ASN A 144 36.05 15.18 1.44
CA ASN A 144 36.77 14.23 0.59
C ASN A 144 38.27 14.55 0.59
N GLN A 145 38.90 14.55 1.78
CA GLN A 145 40.34 14.79 1.96
C GLN A 145 40.96 13.66 2.79
N PRO A 146 42.18 13.21 2.46
CA PRO A 146 42.89 12.25 3.28
C PRO A 146 43.32 12.93 4.60
N GLY A 147 42.94 12.37 5.74
CA GLY A 147 43.29 12.88 7.07
C GLY A 147 42.56 12.15 8.19
N THR A 148 42.75 12.60 9.42
CA THR A 148 42.06 12.07 10.58
C THR A 148 40.58 12.36 10.46
N TYR A 149 39.80 11.32 10.29
CA TYR A 149 38.35 11.40 10.11
C TYR A 149 37.66 11.56 11.46
N VAL A 150 36.94 12.67 11.62
CA VAL A 150 35.94 12.84 12.68
C VAL A 150 34.59 12.82 12.01
N GLU A 151 33.72 11.89 12.42
CA GLU A 151 32.38 11.81 11.86
C GLU A 151 31.62 13.09 12.16
N PRO A 152 31.18 13.83 11.12
CA PRO A 152 30.46 15.08 11.33
C PRO A 152 29.07 14.81 11.91
N PRO A 153 28.47 15.79 12.59
CA PRO A 153 27.14 15.63 13.12
C PRO A 153 26.13 15.42 11.98
N LYS A 154 25.13 14.61 12.27
CA LYS A 154 24.04 14.34 11.34
C LYS A 154 23.13 15.57 11.24
N GLU A 155 22.91 15.99 10.02
CA GLU A 155 22.01 17.10 9.69
C GLU A 155 20.71 16.59 9.07
N TYR A 156 19.68 17.43 9.01
CA TYR A 156 18.36 17.06 8.53
C TYR A 156 17.79 18.13 7.60
N GLU A 157 17.38 17.71 6.42
CA GLU A 157 16.65 18.54 5.47
C GLU A 157 15.20 18.11 5.34
N LYS A 158 14.29 19.08 5.19
CA LYS A 158 12.85 18.85 5.08
C LYS A 158 12.38 18.87 3.63
N ASN A 159 11.38 18.05 3.36
CA ASN A 159 10.63 18.15 2.12
C ASN A 159 9.74 19.41 2.14
N ASN A 160 9.93 20.29 1.18
CA ASN A 160 9.13 21.49 0.98
C ASN A 160 7.98 21.29 -0.02
N GLY A 161 7.82 20.09 -0.57
CA GLY A 161 6.77 19.74 -1.53
C GLY A 161 5.50 19.24 -0.87
N GLY A 162 4.39 19.27 -1.62
CA GLY A 162 3.12 18.69 -1.22
C GLY A 162 3.17 17.17 -1.24
N ILE A 163 2.31 16.56 -0.41
CA ILE A 163 2.12 15.12 -0.36
C ILE A 163 1.04 14.73 -1.37
N GLY A 164 1.33 13.73 -2.20
CA GLY A 164 0.39 13.20 -3.17
C GLY A 164 -0.72 12.37 -2.52
N CYS A 165 -1.88 12.33 -3.17
CA CYS A 165 -2.91 11.34 -2.91
C CYS A 165 -2.87 10.30 -4.04
N PHE A 166 -2.85 9.02 -3.68
CA PHE A 166 -2.69 7.93 -4.63
C PHE A 166 -3.87 6.97 -4.51
N PHE A 167 -4.15 6.23 -5.57
CA PHE A 167 -5.16 5.20 -5.54
C PHE A 167 -4.52 3.82 -5.66
N HIS A 168 -5.25 2.82 -5.15
CA HIS A 168 -4.87 1.42 -5.24
C HIS A 168 -6.06 0.55 -5.63
N VAL A 169 -5.75 -0.60 -6.22
CA VAL A 169 -6.69 -1.70 -6.47
C VAL A 169 -6.00 -3.01 -6.11
N LYS A 170 -6.70 -3.87 -5.38
CA LYS A 170 -6.19 -5.16 -4.91
C LYS A 170 -7.20 -6.28 -5.17
N PRO A 171 -7.23 -6.87 -6.37
CA PRO A 171 -7.98 -8.10 -6.60
C PRO A 171 -7.34 -9.29 -5.89
N ALA A 172 -8.14 -10.17 -5.33
CA ALA A 172 -7.71 -11.35 -4.59
C ALA A 172 -8.69 -12.51 -4.70
N VAL A 173 -8.19 -13.71 -4.46
CA VAL A 173 -8.99 -14.91 -4.15
C VAL A 173 -8.90 -15.13 -2.65
N ALA A 174 -10.03 -15.27 -2.01
CA ALA A 174 -10.15 -15.46 -0.57
C ALA A 174 -10.72 -16.82 -0.26
N LEU A 175 -10.19 -17.43 0.79
CA LEU A 175 -10.67 -18.65 1.44
C LEU A 175 -11.19 -18.27 2.82
N ASP A 176 -12.48 -18.41 3.04
CA ASP A 176 -13.14 -18.22 4.32
C ASP A 176 -13.14 -19.56 5.08
N ILE A 177 -12.69 -19.54 6.33
CA ILE A 177 -12.61 -20.69 7.25
C ILE A 177 -13.21 -20.21 8.58
N ASP A 178 -14.45 -20.51 8.83
CA ASP A 178 -15.20 -20.00 9.98
C ASP A 178 -15.13 -18.45 10.08
N ARG A 179 -14.48 -17.97 11.14
CA ARG A 179 -14.25 -16.54 11.36
C ARG A 179 -12.96 -16.01 10.73
N CYS A 180 -12.12 -16.89 10.23
CA CYS A 180 -10.87 -16.51 9.56
C CYS A 180 -11.06 -16.42 8.06
N GLN A 181 -10.41 -15.46 7.44
CA GLN A 181 -10.32 -15.35 6.00
C GLN A 181 -8.85 -15.23 5.61
N VAL A 182 -8.41 -16.06 4.67
CA VAL A 182 -7.06 -15.98 4.09
C VAL A 182 -7.21 -15.63 2.62
N TRP A 183 -6.36 -14.75 2.09
CA TRP A 183 -6.41 -14.40 0.66
C TRP A 183 -5.04 -14.26 0.04
N VAL A 184 -5.01 -14.50 -1.25
CA VAL A 184 -3.86 -14.23 -2.11
C VAL A 184 -4.35 -13.33 -3.24
N GLY A 185 -3.64 -12.26 -3.50
CA GLY A 185 -4.04 -11.25 -4.46
C GLY A 185 -2.87 -10.52 -5.08
N TYR A 186 -3.21 -9.47 -5.80
CA TYR A 186 -2.26 -8.62 -6.47
C TYR A 186 -2.60 -7.15 -6.19
N THR A 187 -1.64 -6.42 -5.68
CA THR A 187 -1.78 -4.97 -5.44
C THR A 187 -1.26 -4.21 -6.66
N TRP A 188 -2.05 -3.24 -7.10
CA TRP A 188 -1.63 -2.23 -8.05
C TRP A 188 -1.95 -0.84 -7.48
N SER A 189 -0.97 0.06 -7.52
CA SER A 189 -1.11 1.43 -7.03
C SER A 189 -0.29 2.40 -7.87
N ASN A 190 -0.78 3.62 -8.03
CA ASN A 190 -0.01 4.70 -8.63
C ASN A 190 0.82 5.48 -7.60
N MET A 191 0.99 4.95 -6.41
CA MET A 191 1.75 5.59 -5.33
C MET A 191 3.20 5.81 -5.73
N ASP A 192 3.69 7.02 -5.46
CA ASP A 192 5.12 7.33 -5.52
C ASP A 192 5.71 7.13 -4.12
N VAL A 193 6.53 6.08 -3.95
CA VAL A 193 7.17 5.76 -2.67
C VAL A 193 8.10 6.86 -2.15
N TYR A 194 8.59 7.71 -3.05
CA TYR A 194 9.47 8.83 -2.72
C TYR A 194 8.74 10.16 -2.56
N SER A 195 7.40 10.18 -2.59
CA SER A 195 6.61 11.42 -2.53
C SER A 195 6.98 12.31 -1.34
N ASN A 196 7.29 11.70 -0.20
CA ASN A 196 7.64 12.41 1.03
C ASN A 196 9.03 13.05 1.01
N VAL A 197 9.92 12.63 0.10
CA VAL A 197 11.33 13.07 0.06
C VAL A 197 11.76 13.60 -1.32
N ARG A 198 10.85 13.54 -2.31
CA ARG A 198 11.19 13.86 -3.71
C ARG A 198 11.71 15.28 -3.93
N ASN A 199 11.25 16.24 -3.14
CA ASN A 199 11.64 17.65 -3.27
C ASN A 199 12.67 18.08 -2.21
N VAL A 200 13.31 17.13 -1.53
CA VAL A 200 14.39 17.43 -0.59
C VAL A 200 15.64 17.80 -1.38
N THR A 201 16.26 18.91 -1.00
CA THR A 201 17.56 19.36 -1.51
C THR A 201 18.55 19.37 -0.36
N ILE A 202 19.70 18.72 -0.55
CA ILE A 202 20.78 18.69 0.44
C ILE A 202 21.93 19.55 -0.10
N MET A 203 22.34 20.55 0.66
CA MET A 203 23.37 21.50 0.26
C MET A 203 23.11 22.15 -1.13
N GLY A 204 21.82 22.42 -1.42
CA GLY A 204 21.38 22.99 -2.70
C GLY A 204 21.28 21.99 -3.87
N HIS A 205 21.58 20.71 -3.66
CA HIS A 205 21.48 19.66 -4.67
C HIS A 205 20.26 18.76 -4.42
N PRO A 206 19.41 18.50 -5.44
CA PRO A 206 18.27 17.61 -5.29
C PRO A 206 18.73 16.16 -5.10
N LEU A 207 17.97 15.39 -4.30
CA LEU A 207 18.20 13.95 -4.20
C LEU A 207 17.96 13.30 -5.56
N ASN A 208 18.93 12.49 -6.01
CA ASN A 208 18.79 11.71 -7.24
C ASN A 208 17.95 10.46 -6.96
N LEU A 209 16.62 10.63 -6.95
CA LEU A 209 15.67 9.57 -6.70
C LEU A 209 15.21 8.94 -8.01
N PRO A 210 14.87 7.63 -8.00
CA PRO A 210 14.31 6.97 -9.17
C PRO A 210 13.06 7.69 -9.69
N CYS A 211 12.82 7.59 -11.00
CA CYS A 211 11.59 8.08 -11.58
C CYS A 211 10.38 7.41 -10.93
N LYS A 212 9.27 8.15 -10.84
CA LYS A 212 7.99 7.60 -10.40
C LYS A 212 7.62 6.36 -11.21
N ARG A 213 7.35 5.25 -10.51
CA ARG A 213 6.87 4.01 -11.12
C ARG A 213 5.59 3.57 -10.44
N THR A 214 4.72 2.93 -11.19
CA THR A 214 3.54 2.27 -10.65
C THR A 214 3.98 1.15 -9.72
N ILE A 215 3.48 1.15 -8.49
CA ILE A 215 3.75 0.10 -7.53
C ILE A 215 2.78 -1.05 -7.79
N HIS A 216 3.31 -2.24 -7.93
CA HIS A 216 2.51 -3.44 -8.05
C HIS A 216 3.25 -4.65 -7.45
N GLY A 217 2.50 -5.66 -7.04
CA GLY A 217 3.09 -6.86 -6.48
C GLY A 217 2.09 -7.84 -5.89
N LEU A 218 2.58 -8.99 -5.49
CA LEU A 218 1.78 -10.02 -4.84
C LEU A 218 1.47 -9.63 -3.40
N THR A 219 0.26 -9.97 -2.97
CA THR A 219 -0.22 -9.72 -1.61
C THR A 219 -0.82 -11.00 -1.05
N VAL A 220 -0.48 -11.31 0.19
CA VAL A 220 -1.09 -12.37 0.99
C VAL A 220 -1.63 -11.76 2.26
N GLY A 221 -2.82 -12.12 2.66
CA GLY A 221 -3.42 -11.57 3.87
C GLY A 221 -4.21 -12.58 4.67
N ILE A 222 -4.39 -12.25 5.93
CA ILE A 222 -5.27 -12.95 6.86
C ILE A 222 -6.16 -11.93 7.55
N GLY A 223 -7.42 -12.27 7.74
CA GLY A 223 -8.41 -11.47 8.46
C GLY A 223 -9.18 -12.31 9.44
N TYR A 224 -9.65 -11.67 10.51
CA TYR A 224 -10.54 -12.24 11.50
C TYR A 224 -11.83 -11.43 11.55
N ASN A 225 -12.96 -12.11 11.44
CA ASN A 225 -14.31 -11.55 11.44
C ASN A 225 -14.93 -11.62 12.85
N PHE A 226 -15.49 -10.52 13.35
CA PHE A 226 -16.10 -10.40 14.68
C PHE A 226 -17.32 -9.47 14.69
#